data_4ed759fa257ccf7d33878f7ea24f3fd2
#
_entry.id   4ed759fa257ccf7d33878f7ea24f3fd2
#
_cell.length_a   1.000
_cell.length_b   1.000
_cell.length_c   1.000
_cell.angle_alpha   90.00
_cell.angle_beta   90.00
_cell.angle_gamma   90.00
#
_symmetry.space_group_name_H-M   'P 1'
#
loop_
_entity.id
_entity.type
_entity.pdbx_description
1 polymer ?
#
loop_
_entity_poly.entity_id
_entity_poly.type
_entity_poly.pdbx_seq_one_letter_code
_entity_poly.pdbx_strand_id
1 'polypeptide(L)'
;MQGSPEIDVDYIYNTAAQLTEKDYYFSSFPGVTYQTVFYTYAGGNLTGMVTFDDFTGDVITDAGLIYYTTISPKNYMYLFPDENTYAEFNQFFNFGNKSINAVKSLKVRYYDPGNVVIDSAVSNFQTYIMSRDNYVLNVNMNGDDQSSIPAAAGKLNFTYKCK
;
A
#
# COMPACT_ATOMS: atom_id res chain seq x y z
N MET A 1 -5.94 20.66 -27.60
CA MET A 1 -6.10 19.88 -26.34
C MET A 1 -4.69 19.60 -25.85
N GLN A 2 -4.29 20.16 -24.73
CA GLN A 2 -3.05 19.72 -24.07
C GLN A 2 -3.34 18.31 -23.51
N GLY A 3 -2.59 17.31 -23.96
CA GLY A 3 -2.64 15.97 -23.35
C GLY A 3 -2.24 16.05 -21.88
N SER A 4 -2.74 15.13 -21.05
CA SER A 4 -2.25 14.99 -19.67
C SER A 4 -0.74 14.74 -19.72
N PRO A 5 0.04 15.32 -18.79
CA PRO A 5 1.47 15.05 -18.72
C PRO A 5 1.70 13.53 -18.53
N GLU A 6 2.65 12.99 -19.28
CA GLU A 6 3.09 11.61 -19.11
C GLU A 6 3.95 11.51 -17.84
N ILE A 7 3.67 10.49 -17.02
CA ILE A 7 4.34 10.25 -15.74
C ILE A 7 5.12 8.94 -15.84
N ASP A 8 6.39 8.99 -15.50
CA ASP A 8 7.26 7.83 -15.32
C ASP A 8 7.44 7.52 -13.84
N VAL A 9 7.69 6.25 -13.52
CA VAL A 9 7.91 5.79 -12.15
C VAL A 9 9.12 4.87 -12.09
N ASP A 10 10.09 5.23 -11.28
CA ASP A 10 11.22 4.37 -10.95
C ASP A 10 10.92 3.57 -9.66
N TYR A 11 11.31 2.29 -9.66
CA TYR A 11 11.11 1.37 -8.54
C TYR A 11 12.46 0.91 -8.00
N ILE A 12 12.73 1.19 -6.74
CA ILE A 12 13.99 0.88 -6.07
C ILE A 12 13.77 -0.25 -5.06
N TYR A 13 14.64 -1.27 -5.11
CA TYR A 13 14.55 -2.46 -4.29
C TYR A 13 15.78 -2.66 -3.44
N ASN A 14 15.60 -3.19 -2.23
CA ASN A 14 16.71 -3.64 -1.40
C ASN A 14 17.24 -5.02 -1.83
N THR A 15 18.32 -5.48 -1.21
CA THR A 15 18.93 -6.80 -1.48
C THR A 15 18.02 -7.99 -1.16
N ALA A 16 16.97 -7.81 -0.38
CA ALA A 16 15.93 -8.80 -0.12
C ALA A 16 14.79 -8.76 -1.15
N ALA A 17 14.96 -8.05 -2.27
CA ALA A 17 13.95 -7.84 -3.31
C ALA A 17 12.64 -7.26 -2.77
N GLN A 18 12.68 -6.41 -1.74
CA GLN A 18 11.56 -5.65 -1.25
C GLN A 18 11.61 -4.24 -1.83
N LEU A 19 10.49 -3.73 -2.30
CA LEU A 19 10.36 -2.37 -2.81
C LEU A 19 10.59 -1.38 -1.66
N THR A 20 11.61 -0.53 -1.75
CA THR A 20 11.94 0.44 -0.71
C THR A 20 11.58 1.86 -1.07
N GLU A 21 11.45 2.15 -2.38
CA GLU A 21 11.20 3.50 -2.85
C GLU A 21 10.52 3.49 -4.21
N LYS A 22 9.66 4.46 -4.47
CA LYS A 22 9.11 4.82 -5.78
C LYS A 22 9.33 6.30 -6.01
N ASP A 23 9.90 6.63 -7.15
CA ASP A 23 10.12 8.01 -7.57
C ASP A 23 9.22 8.33 -8.75
N TYR A 24 8.40 9.37 -8.63
CA TYR A 24 7.50 9.84 -9.68
C TYR A 24 8.06 11.10 -10.31
N TYR A 25 8.14 11.14 -11.62
CA TYR A 25 8.59 12.31 -12.38
C TYR A 25 7.83 12.46 -13.70
N PHE A 26 7.81 13.68 -14.23
CA PHE A 26 7.25 13.90 -15.55
C PHE A 26 8.26 13.40 -16.61
N SER A 27 7.79 12.66 -17.61
CA SER A 27 8.64 12.11 -18.68
C SER A 27 9.42 13.19 -19.43
N SER A 28 8.90 14.44 -19.45
CA SER A 28 9.56 15.61 -20.01
C SER A 28 10.71 16.17 -19.16
N PHE A 29 10.83 15.75 -17.89
CA PHE A 29 11.87 16.20 -16.95
C PHE A 29 12.47 15.00 -16.20
N PRO A 30 13.18 14.09 -16.91
CA PRO A 30 13.73 12.89 -16.29
C PRO A 30 14.74 13.24 -15.20
N GLY A 31 14.67 12.56 -14.07
CA GLY A 31 15.54 12.76 -12.92
C GLY A 31 15.17 13.94 -12.01
N VAL A 32 14.03 14.60 -12.26
CA VAL A 32 13.43 15.58 -11.34
C VAL A 32 12.16 14.99 -10.78
N THR A 33 12.25 14.40 -9.60
CA THR A 33 11.10 13.82 -8.90
C THR A 33 10.18 14.94 -8.41
N TYR A 34 8.87 14.70 -8.50
CA TYR A 34 7.87 15.56 -7.86
C TYR A 34 7.22 14.90 -6.65
N GLN A 35 7.32 13.57 -6.57
CA GLN A 35 6.77 12.80 -5.47
C GLN A 35 7.61 11.55 -5.24
N THR A 36 7.98 11.28 -4.01
CA THR A 36 8.70 10.07 -3.59
C THR A 36 7.91 9.31 -2.53
N VAL A 37 7.87 8.00 -2.65
CA VAL A 37 7.24 7.10 -1.67
C VAL A 37 8.27 6.17 -1.07
N PHE A 38 8.47 6.23 0.23
CA PHE A 38 9.36 5.33 0.97
C PHE A 38 8.59 4.21 1.66
N TYR A 39 9.14 3.00 1.65
CA TYR A 39 8.58 1.81 2.25
C TYR A 39 9.49 1.24 3.33
N THR A 40 8.93 0.96 4.50
CA THR A 40 9.66 0.44 5.66
C THR A 40 9.22 -0.99 5.98
N TYR A 41 10.18 -1.86 6.22
CA TYR A 41 9.94 -3.27 6.53
C TYR A 41 10.49 -3.65 7.89
N ALA A 42 9.77 -4.52 8.61
CA ALA A 42 10.24 -5.16 9.83
C ALA A 42 9.76 -6.61 9.88
N GLY A 43 10.64 -7.54 10.26
CA GLY A 43 10.32 -8.96 10.37
C GLY A 43 9.75 -9.57 9.08
N GLY A 44 10.18 -9.10 7.91
CA GLY A 44 9.69 -9.56 6.61
C GLY A 44 8.32 -9.01 6.19
N ASN A 45 7.77 -8.05 6.93
CA ASN A 45 6.50 -7.41 6.62
C ASN A 45 6.70 -5.93 6.30
N LEU A 46 5.91 -5.40 5.38
CA LEU A 46 5.80 -3.95 5.14
C LEU A 46 5.10 -3.31 6.34
N THR A 47 5.79 -2.48 7.10
CA THR A 47 5.24 -1.87 8.32
C THR A 47 4.87 -0.41 8.17
N GLY A 48 5.42 0.26 7.18
CA GLY A 48 5.16 1.67 6.96
C GLY A 48 5.38 2.11 5.53
N MET A 49 4.74 3.20 5.19
CA MET A 49 4.89 3.90 3.93
C MET A 49 4.75 5.40 4.20
N VAL A 50 5.54 6.23 3.55
CA VAL A 50 5.44 7.69 3.63
C VAL A 50 5.60 8.25 2.22
N THR A 51 4.69 9.15 1.84
CA THR A 51 4.72 9.87 0.56
C THR A 51 5.08 11.33 0.79
N PHE A 52 6.04 11.83 0.05
CA PHE A 52 6.50 13.22 0.11
C PHE A 52 6.18 13.95 -1.20
N ASP A 53 5.87 15.24 -1.08
CA ASP A 53 6.00 16.21 -2.15
C ASP A 53 7.47 16.66 -2.19
N ASP A 54 8.18 16.34 -3.26
CA ASP A 54 9.62 16.62 -3.36
C ASP A 54 9.94 18.09 -3.62
N PHE A 55 8.94 18.89 -4.06
CA PHE A 55 9.15 20.33 -4.25
C PHE A 55 9.08 21.10 -2.93
N THR A 56 8.21 20.69 -2.02
CA THR A 56 8.02 21.35 -0.73
C THR A 56 8.75 20.63 0.41
N GLY A 57 8.98 19.32 0.27
CA GLY A 57 9.47 18.45 1.34
C GLY A 57 8.39 18.05 2.34
N ASP A 58 7.12 18.40 2.07
CA ASP A 58 6.01 18.08 2.96
C ASP A 58 5.59 16.61 2.81
N VAL A 59 5.10 16.01 3.91
CA VAL A 59 4.45 14.72 3.87
C VAL A 59 3.05 14.90 3.28
N ILE A 60 2.70 14.10 2.26
CA ILE A 60 1.36 14.04 1.68
C ILE A 60 0.52 13.02 2.41
N THR A 61 1.05 11.80 2.53
CA THR A 61 0.40 10.69 3.22
C THR A 61 1.41 9.84 3.98
N ASP A 62 0.95 9.19 5.04
CA ASP A 62 1.66 8.05 5.60
C ASP A 62 0.69 6.89 5.86
N ALA A 63 1.25 5.68 5.92
CA ALA A 63 0.50 4.49 6.27
C ALA A 63 1.29 3.61 7.22
N GLY A 64 0.58 3.07 8.21
CA GLY A 64 1.10 2.07 9.13
C GLY A 64 0.34 0.75 9.02
N LEU A 65 1.05 -0.37 8.97
CA LEU A 65 0.46 -1.70 8.85
C LEU A 65 0.81 -2.55 10.08
N ILE A 66 -0.19 -3.25 10.59
CA ILE A 66 -0.06 -4.22 11.67
C ILE A 66 -0.45 -5.61 11.12
N TYR A 67 0.24 -6.64 11.58
CA TYR A 67 0.10 -8.00 11.09
C TYR A 67 -0.31 -8.98 12.18
N TYR A 68 -0.97 -10.06 11.77
CA TYR A 68 -1.16 -11.22 12.61
C TYR A 68 0.15 -12.01 12.68
N THR A 69 0.61 -12.35 13.88
CA THR A 69 1.84 -13.14 14.06
C THR A 69 1.65 -14.62 13.78
N THR A 70 0.41 -15.09 13.75
CA THR A 70 0.05 -16.52 13.64
C THR A 70 -0.52 -16.90 12.27
N ILE A 71 -0.72 -15.95 11.36
CA ILE A 71 -1.30 -16.19 10.03
C ILE A 71 -0.26 -15.82 8.98
N SER A 72 0.29 -16.83 8.30
CA SER A 72 1.25 -16.66 7.21
C SER A 72 0.69 -17.30 5.94
N PRO A 73 -0.02 -16.54 5.11
CA PRO A 73 -0.66 -17.07 3.91
C PRO A 73 0.35 -17.28 2.79
N LYS A 74 0.11 -18.30 1.95
CA LYS A 74 0.91 -18.54 0.74
C LYS A 74 0.60 -17.55 -0.38
N ASN A 75 -0.64 -17.08 -0.46
CA ASN A 75 -1.02 -15.99 -1.35
C ASN A 75 -1.02 -14.70 -0.56
N TYR A 76 -0.47 -13.67 -1.11
CA TYR A 76 -0.32 -12.41 -0.43
C TYR A 76 -1.26 -11.37 -1.02
N MET A 77 -1.89 -10.61 -0.15
CA MET A 77 -2.48 -9.35 -0.56
C MET A 77 -1.34 -8.33 -0.63
N TYR A 78 -1.11 -7.75 -1.79
CA TYR A 78 -0.34 -6.54 -1.87
C TYR A 78 -1.23 -5.41 -1.34
N LEU A 79 -0.84 -4.83 -0.25
CA LEU A 79 -1.43 -3.60 0.25
C LEU A 79 -0.31 -2.55 0.23
N PHE A 80 -0.23 -1.83 -0.86
CA PHE A 80 0.58 -0.63 -0.98
C PHE A 80 -0.38 0.54 -1.12
N PRO A 81 -0.82 1.11 0.00
CA PRO A 81 -1.71 2.25 -0.04
C PRO A 81 -0.90 3.48 -0.43
N ASP A 82 -0.86 3.81 -1.68
CA ASP A 82 -0.41 5.11 -2.15
C ASP A 82 -1.58 5.84 -2.81
N GLU A 83 -1.53 7.15 -2.85
CA GLU A 83 -2.63 7.96 -3.36
C GLU A 83 -2.84 7.82 -4.88
N ASN A 84 -1.81 7.37 -5.60
CA ASN A 84 -1.85 7.21 -7.05
C ASN A 84 -2.25 5.79 -7.47
N THR A 85 -2.30 4.87 -6.53
CA THR A 85 -2.62 3.47 -6.83
C THR A 85 -3.76 3.02 -5.95
N TYR A 86 -4.94 2.85 -6.52
CA TYR A 86 -6.05 2.22 -5.83
C TYR A 86 -5.60 0.84 -5.31
N ALA A 87 -5.79 0.57 -4.03
CA ALA A 87 -5.38 -0.68 -3.38
C ALA A 87 -5.86 -1.94 -4.13
N GLU A 88 -6.96 -1.82 -4.85
CA GLU A 88 -7.55 -2.84 -5.70
C GLU A 88 -6.65 -3.23 -6.89
N PHE A 89 -5.86 -2.30 -7.44
CA PHE A 89 -4.98 -2.56 -8.57
C PHE A 89 -3.60 -3.07 -8.16
N ASN A 90 -3.17 -2.83 -6.94
CA ASN A 90 -1.86 -3.27 -6.44
C ASN A 90 -1.69 -4.79 -6.46
N GLN A 91 -2.77 -5.56 -6.45
CA GLN A 91 -2.71 -7.02 -6.58
C GLN A 91 -2.25 -7.52 -7.96
N PHE A 92 -2.30 -6.67 -9.00
CA PHE A 92 -1.88 -7.02 -10.36
C PHE A 92 -0.40 -6.77 -10.62
N PHE A 93 0.24 -5.93 -9.81
CA PHE A 93 1.64 -5.58 -9.97
C PHE A 93 2.54 -6.42 -9.05
N ASN A 94 3.70 -6.79 -9.57
CA ASN A 94 4.71 -7.50 -8.78
C ASN A 94 5.73 -6.51 -8.24
N PHE A 95 5.48 -5.99 -7.06
CA PHE A 95 6.37 -5.04 -6.37
C PHE A 95 7.44 -5.73 -5.52
N GLY A 96 7.93 -6.88 -5.92
CA GLY A 96 8.97 -7.61 -5.20
C GLY A 96 8.43 -8.55 -4.11
N ASN A 97 9.26 -8.79 -3.09
CA ASN A 97 8.89 -9.70 -2.01
C ASN A 97 7.79 -9.11 -1.13
N LYS A 98 6.78 -9.93 -0.91
CA LYS A 98 5.57 -9.60 -0.16
C LYS A 98 5.77 -9.77 1.34
N SER A 99 4.89 -9.14 2.12
CA SER A 99 4.79 -9.41 3.56
C SER A 99 4.51 -10.89 3.84
N ILE A 100 5.18 -11.44 4.84
CA ILE A 100 5.09 -12.88 5.17
C ILE A 100 3.86 -13.22 6.01
N ASN A 101 3.25 -12.23 6.67
CA ASN A 101 2.09 -12.40 7.53
C ASN A 101 0.85 -11.72 6.93
N ALA A 102 -0.33 -12.18 7.38
CA ALA A 102 -1.59 -11.56 7.03
C ALA A 102 -1.75 -10.21 7.73
N VAL A 103 -2.24 -9.20 7.00
CA VAL A 103 -2.50 -7.86 7.54
C VAL A 103 -3.63 -7.93 8.56
N LYS A 104 -3.46 -7.28 9.70
CA LYS A 104 -4.47 -7.10 10.74
C LYS A 104 -5.16 -5.75 10.63
N SER A 105 -4.39 -4.70 10.43
CA SER A 105 -4.93 -3.36 10.21
C SER A 105 -3.99 -2.53 9.34
N LEU A 106 -4.60 -1.57 8.65
CA LEU A 106 -3.95 -0.53 7.87
C LEU A 106 -4.53 0.80 8.35
N LYS A 107 -3.66 1.73 8.75
CA LYS A 107 -4.04 3.11 9.03
C LYS A 107 -3.34 4.01 8.03
N VAL A 108 -4.10 4.85 7.34
CA VAL A 108 -3.58 5.90 6.45
C VAL A 108 -3.88 7.25 7.06
N ARG A 109 -2.94 8.19 7.01
CA ARG A 109 -3.11 9.59 7.40
C ARG A 109 -2.80 10.48 6.22
N TYR A 110 -3.51 11.58 6.13
CA TYR A 110 -3.36 12.61 5.11
C TYR A 110 -2.97 13.91 5.78
N TYR A 111 -2.10 14.66 5.12
CA TYR A 111 -1.50 15.86 5.67
C TYR A 111 -1.80 17.08 4.80
N ASP A 112 -1.88 18.26 5.43
CA ASP A 112 -1.85 19.54 4.74
C ASP A 112 -0.40 20.01 4.49
N PRO A 113 -0.21 21.04 3.66
CA PRO A 113 1.08 21.73 3.57
C PRO A 113 1.45 22.31 4.94
N GLY A 114 2.45 21.75 5.59
CA GLY A 114 2.85 22.06 6.96
C GLY A 114 2.84 20.86 7.90
N ASN A 115 2.57 19.68 7.34
CA ASN A 115 2.64 18.39 8.03
C ASN A 115 1.64 18.23 9.19
N VAL A 116 0.46 18.86 9.10
CA VAL A 116 -0.65 18.64 10.03
C VAL A 116 -1.60 17.60 9.49
N VAL A 117 -1.93 16.59 10.29
CA VAL A 117 -2.91 15.56 9.90
C VAL A 117 -4.29 16.17 9.73
N ILE A 118 -4.84 16.12 8.52
CA ILE A 118 -6.16 16.65 8.19
C ILE A 118 -7.23 15.55 8.12
N ASP A 119 -6.82 14.32 7.83
CA ASP A 119 -7.74 13.18 7.76
C ASP A 119 -7.01 11.86 8.03
N SER A 120 -7.76 10.83 8.42
CA SER A 120 -7.22 9.48 8.56
C SER A 120 -8.29 8.42 8.35
N ALA A 121 -7.89 7.29 7.77
CA ALA A 121 -8.73 6.11 7.57
C ALA A 121 -8.08 4.88 8.20
N VAL A 122 -8.90 4.04 8.84
CA VAL A 122 -8.45 2.76 9.40
C VAL A 122 -9.25 1.62 8.78
N SER A 123 -8.55 0.65 8.21
CA SER A 123 -9.13 -0.59 7.70
C SER A 123 -8.65 -1.76 8.55
N ASN A 124 -9.57 -2.51 9.14
CA ASN A 124 -9.28 -3.70 9.92
C ASN A 124 -9.62 -4.94 9.11
N PHE A 125 -8.70 -5.88 9.04
CA PHE A 125 -8.84 -7.15 8.34
C PHE A 125 -9.10 -8.25 9.37
N GLN A 126 -10.27 -8.87 9.30
CA GLN A 126 -10.74 -9.80 10.32
C GLN A 126 -11.25 -11.08 9.66
N THR A 127 -11.31 -12.14 10.45
CA THR A 127 -11.94 -13.40 10.02
C THR A 127 -11.36 -13.92 8.71
N TYR A 128 -10.05 -14.17 8.70
CA TYR A 128 -9.41 -14.86 7.58
C TYR A 128 -9.91 -16.29 7.49
N ILE A 129 -10.47 -16.67 6.34
CA ILE A 129 -10.76 -18.08 6.02
C ILE A 129 -9.65 -18.57 5.12
N MET A 130 -8.98 -19.62 5.58
CA MET A 130 -7.82 -20.22 4.93
C MET A 130 -8.21 -21.57 4.31
N SER A 131 -7.61 -21.89 3.17
CA SER A 131 -7.62 -23.27 2.66
C SER A 131 -6.74 -24.18 3.51
N ARG A 132 -6.84 -25.50 3.31
CA ARG A 132 -5.97 -26.49 3.93
C ARG A 132 -4.47 -26.26 3.65
N ASP A 133 -4.17 -25.65 2.51
CA ASP A 133 -2.81 -25.38 2.05
C ASP A 133 -2.33 -23.95 2.38
N ASN A 134 -3.00 -23.27 3.30
CA ASN A 134 -2.69 -21.90 3.75
C ASN A 134 -2.86 -20.80 2.68
N TYR A 135 -3.80 -20.98 1.76
CA TYR A 135 -4.24 -19.87 0.90
C TYR A 135 -5.41 -19.13 1.55
N VAL A 136 -5.41 -17.81 1.51
CA VAL A 136 -6.57 -17.01 1.92
C VAL A 136 -7.70 -17.24 0.92
N LEU A 137 -8.83 -17.73 1.39
CA LEU A 137 -10.04 -17.87 0.59
C LEU A 137 -10.93 -16.64 0.69
N ASN A 138 -11.00 -16.05 1.87
CA ASN A 138 -11.62 -14.75 2.06
C ASN A 138 -11.13 -14.06 3.33
N VAL A 139 -11.40 -12.76 3.40
CA VAL A 139 -11.17 -11.92 4.57
C VAL A 139 -12.27 -10.87 4.65
N ASN A 140 -12.76 -10.60 5.85
CA ASN A 140 -13.67 -9.50 6.10
C ASN A 140 -12.86 -8.24 6.43
N MET A 141 -13.26 -7.12 5.84
CA MET A 141 -12.71 -5.80 6.13
C MET A 141 -13.77 -4.97 6.86
N ASN A 142 -13.36 -4.28 7.91
CA ASN A 142 -14.18 -3.32 8.62
C ASN A 142 -13.43 -2.00 8.67
N GLY A 143 -13.96 -1.01 7.95
CA GLY A 143 -13.42 0.34 7.89
C GLY A 143 -14.01 1.24 8.96
N ASP A 144 -13.29 2.27 9.34
CA ASP A 144 -13.78 3.36 10.14
C ASP A 144 -14.33 4.44 9.22
N ASP A 145 -15.65 4.63 9.22
CA ASP A 145 -16.36 5.58 8.34
C ASP A 145 -16.32 7.04 8.86
N GLN A 146 -15.48 7.34 9.86
CA GLN A 146 -15.41 8.69 10.45
C GLN A 146 -14.60 9.68 9.63
N SER A 147 -13.92 9.21 8.59
CA SER A 147 -13.13 10.06 7.70
C SER A 147 -13.90 10.41 6.43
N SER A 148 -13.53 11.52 5.79
CA SER A 148 -14.01 11.88 4.44
C SER A 148 -13.51 10.91 3.37
N ILE A 149 -12.53 10.07 3.71
CA ILE A 149 -11.90 9.09 2.85
C ILE A 149 -12.44 7.71 3.21
N PRO A 150 -13.04 7.00 2.26
CA PRO A 150 -13.64 5.71 2.57
C PRO A 150 -12.56 4.70 3.00
N ALA A 151 -12.68 4.20 4.23
CA ALA A 151 -11.91 3.05 4.67
C ALA A 151 -12.43 1.78 3.97
N ALA A 152 -11.52 0.84 3.70
CA ALA A 152 -11.92 -0.42 3.08
C ALA A 152 -12.86 -1.21 3.99
N ALA A 153 -14.07 -1.47 3.51
CA ALA A 153 -15.09 -2.26 4.19
C ALA A 153 -15.67 -3.33 3.27
N GLY A 154 -16.13 -4.43 3.84
CA GLY A 154 -16.75 -5.51 3.09
C GLY A 154 -15.99 -6.83 3.17
N LYS A 155 -16.16 -7.68 2.15
CA LYS A 155 -15.55 -9.01 2.08
C LYS A 155 -14.78 -9.19 0.79
N LEU A 156 -13.49 -9.52 0.90
CA LEU A 156 -12.69 -9.97 -0.23
C LEU A 156 -12.78 -11.48 -0.35
N ASN A 157 -13.07 -11.97 -1.57
CA ASN A 157 -13.07 -13.38 -1.90
C ASN A 157 -12.01 -13.66 -2.95
N PHE A 158 -11.23 -14.72 -2.76
CA PHE A 158 -10.16 -15.13 -3.65
C PHE A 158 -10.52 -16.44 -4.34
N THR A 159 -10.39 -16.47 -5.66
CA THR A 159 -10.56 -17.67 -6.47
C THR A 159 -9.25 -18.04 -7.13
N TYR A 160 -8.80 -19.26 -6.94
CA TYR A 160 -7.55 -19.76 -7.52
C TYR A 160 -7.87 -20.67 -8.69
N LYS A 161 -7.22 -20.44 -9.84
CA LYS A 161 -7.21 -21.37 -10.96
C LYS A 161 -5.89 -22.14 -10.91
N CYS A 162 -5.95 -23.43 -10.69
CA CYS A 162 -4.80 -24.31 -10.92
C CYS A 162 -4.56 -24.40 -12.43
N LYS A 163 -3.31 -24.14 -12.86
CA LYS A 163 -2.86 -24.45 -14.22
C LYS A 163 -2.30 -25.85 -14.27
#